data_a444cd674f096473fc19b53bfb5c8dbc
#
_entry.id   a444cd674f096473fc19b53bfb5c8dbc
#
_cell.length_a   1.000
_cell.length_b   1.000
_cell.length_c   1.000
_cell.angle_alpha   90.00
_cell.angle_beta   90.00
_cell.angle_gamma   90.00
#
_symmetry.space_group_name_H-M   'P 1'
#
loop_
_entity.id
_entity.type
_entity.pdbx_description
1 polymer ?
#
loop_
_entity_poly.entity_id
_entity_poly.type
_entity_poly.pdbx_seq_one_letter_code
_entity_poly.pdbx_strand_id
1 'polypeptide(L)'
;MGVWGRRGGVVAGVLVAGVAVTGCGSVDVAGAPVEREVFAFQGRELVVDSVGSDLVVGAGDVEDVRVERQVDGWGVGGSGPEARWELVDGRLRIRVECDGIASGCGAVHRVLVPRDVAVSVTGEDGDVAVEGFATAVKVRSDNGDVRVSKVSGALDIGSDNGDVRAEDGLGSGEVVVRSDNGDVRLSFGVVPRRVDVAGDNGDLTVTLPRAEYEVSGSSGNGDRNIDVPVREGSGRKVSLRSDNGDVTVRTAN
;
A
#
# COMPACT_ATOMS: atom_id res chain seq x y z
N MET A 1 24.73 36.84 -82.69
CA MET A 1 25.00 35.65 -81.92
C MET A 1 24.63 35.96 -80.49
N GLY A 2 23.44 35.54 -80.10
CA GLY A 2 22.87 35.83 -78.80
C GLY A 2 22.94 34.62 -77.89
N VAL A 3 23.33 34.85 -76.65
CA VAL A 3 23.31 33.82 -75.61
C VAL A 3 22.29 34.23 -74.56
N TRP A 4 21.28 33.39 -74.43
CA TRP A 4 20.22 33.53 -73.46
C TRP A 4 20.70 33.03 -72.08
N GLY A 5 20.67 33.88 -71.07
CA GLY A 5 20.85 33.51 -69.67
C GLY A 5 19.53 33.25 -68.99
N ARG A 6 19.26 32.00 -68.57
CA ARG A 6 18.12 31.61 -67.71
C ARG A 6 18.43 31.97 -66.27
N ARG A 7 17.60 32.85 -65.69
CA ARG A 7 17.58 33.10 -64.24
C ARG A 7 16.72 32.03 -63.57
N GLY A 8 17.35 31.13 -62.83
CA GLY A 8 16.69 30.18 -61.94
C GLY A 8 16.32 30.87 -60.63
N GLY A 9 15.02 30.93 -60.35
CA GLY A 9 14.53 31.38 -59.05
C GLY A 9 14.66 30.25 -58.03
N VAL A 10 15.33 30.51 -56.92
CA VAL A 10 15.38 29.61 -55.75
C VAL A 10 14.17 29.93 -54.89
N VAL A 11 13.22 29.00 -54.81
CA VAL A 11 12.11 29.05 -53.86
C VAL A 11 12.65 28.46 -52.55
N ALA A 12 12.91 29.32 -51.56
CA ALA A 12 13.20 28.89 -50.21
C ALA A 12 11.91 28.40 -49.54
N GLY A 13 11.75 27.08 -49.45
CA GLY A 13 10.69 26.46 -48.65
C GLY A 13 11.03 26.60 -47.18
N VAL A 14 10.21 27.33 -46.43
CA VAL A 14 10.24 27.35 -44.96
C VAL A 14 9.63 26.05 -44.45
N LEU A 15 10.49 25.13 -43.99
CA LEU A 15 10.06 23.96 -43.21
C LEU A 15 9.68 24.45 -41.80
N VAL A 16 8.42 24.59 -41.53
CA VAL A 16 7.91 24.69 -40.16
C VAL A 16 8.00 23.30 -39.57
N ALA A 17 9.05 23.08 -38.79
CA ALA A 17 9.14 21.90 -37.90
C ALA A 17 8.09 22.08 -36.81
N GLY A 18 6.95 21.42 -36.98
CA GLY A 18 5.95 21.27 -35.93
C GLY A 18 6.57 20.48 -34.77
N VAL A 19 6.87 21.15 -33.67
CA VAL A 19 7.17 20.47 -32.40
C VAL A 19 5.86 19.83 -31.94
N ALA A 20 5.71 18.54 -32.21
CA ALA A 20 4.69 17.75 -31.55
C ALA A 20 5.08 17.69 -30.06
N VAL A 21 4.46 18.52 -29.25
CA VAL A 21 4.45 18.34 -27.79
C VAL A 21 3.62 17.09 -27.52
N THR A 22 4.22 15.93 -27.61
CA THR A 22 3.62 14.68 -27.13
C THR A 22 3.53 14.79 -25.62
N GLY A 23 2.34 14.68 -25.13
CA GLY A 23 1.86 14.96 -23.80
C GLY A 23 2.62 14.34 -22.63
N CYS A 24 2.18 14.73 -21.46
CA CYS A 24 2.59 14.29 -20.11
C CYS A 24 3.22 12.91 -20.13
N GLY A 25 4.52 12.83 -19.87
CA GLY A 25 5.23 11.55 -19.77
C GLY A 25 4.56 10.70 -18.70
N SER A 26 4.10 9.52 -19.06
CA SER A 26 3.64 8.54 -18.10
C SER A 26 4.86 8.02 -17.34
N VAL A 27 4.75 7.94 -16.01
CA VAL A 27 5.75 7.30 -15.18
C VAL A 27 5.55 5.79 -15.29
N ASP A 28 6.57 5.06 -15.76
CA ASP A 28 6.54 3.59 -15.86
C ASP A 28 7.53 2.96 -14.88
N VAL A 29 7.11 2.85 -13.63
CA VAL A 29 7.93 2.27 -12.56
C VAL A 29 8.27 0.79 -12.84
N ALA A 30 7.38 0.05 -13.53
CA ALA A 30 7.59 -1.36 -13.81
C ALA A 30 8.75 -1.59 -14.82
N GLY A 31 8.99 -0.63 -15.72
CA GLY A 31 10.11 -0.64 -16.66
C GLY A 31 11.43 -0.10 -16.10
N ALA A 32 11.41 0.52 -14.92
CA ALA A 32 12.59 1.11 -14.31
C ALA A 32 13.62 0.05 -13.86
N PRO A 33 14.93 0.37 -13.88
CA PRO A 33 15.96 -0.52 -13.36
C PRO A 33 15.72 -0.90 -11.91
N VAL A 34 15.95 -2.18 -11.57
CA VAL A 34 15.84 -2.66 -10.19
C VAL A 34 17.18 -2.47 -9.49
N GLU A 35 17.18 -1.67 -8.44
CA GLU A 35 18.31 -1.55 -7.51
C GLU A 35 18.07 -2.42 -6.28
N ARG A 36 19.15 -3.01 -5.72
CA ARG A 36 19.07 -3.95 -4.61
C ARG A 36 20.11 -3.64 -3.56
N GLU A 37 19.71 -3.75 -2.30
CA GLU A 37 20.61 -3.65 -1.17
C GLU A 37 20.26 -4.68 -0.09
N VAL A 38 21.28 -5.14 0.64
CA VAL A 38 21.13 -6.05 1.77
C VAL A 38 21.66 -5.35 3.01
N PHE A 39 20.82 -5.23 4.01
CA PHE A 39 21.15 -4.59 5.28
C PHE A 39 21.28 -5.66 6.36
N ALA A 40 22.46 -5.75 7.00
CA ALA A 40 22.66 -6.62 8.14
C ALA A 40 21.65 -6.31 9.24
N PHE A 41 20.94 -7.34 9.71
CA PHE A 41 19.86 -7.18 10.67
C PHE A 41 19.86 -8.29 11.71
N GLN A 42 19.85 -7.93 13.00
CA GLN A 42 19.83 -8.87 14.12
C GLN A 42 18.72 -8.54 15.13
N GLY A 43 17.78 -7.67 14.75
CA GLY A 43 16.65 -7.27 15.58
C GLY A 43 15.53 -8.32 15.59
N ARG A 44 14.60 -8.18 16.54
CA ARG A 44 13.35 -8.96 16.57
C ARG A 44 12.15 -8.20 16.00
N GLU A 45 12.32 -6.92 15.76
CA GLU A 45 11.32 -6.03 15.18
C GLU A 45 12.03 -5.10 14.20
N LEU A 46 11.48 -4.99 12.99
CA LEU A 46 11.89 -4.02 11.97
C LEU A 46 10.83 -2.92 11.89
N VAL A 47 11.26 -1.69 12.00
CA VAL A 47 10.43 -0.53 11.72
C VAL A 47 10.72 -0.05 10.30
N VAL A 48 9.69 0.11 9.48
CA VAL A 48 9.81 0.61 8.10
C VAL A 48 9.00 1.90 7.98
N ASP A 49 9.67 3.01 7.69
CA ASP A 49 9.04 4.30 7.42
C ASP A 49 9.24 4.66 5.94
N SER A 50 8.16 4.80 5.19
CA SER A 50 8.16 5.12 3.76
C SER A 50 7.42 6.41 3.48
N VAL A 51 8.01 7.26 2.67
CA VAL A 51 7.41 8.50 2.14
C VAL A 51 7.58 8.55 0.63
N GLY A 52 6.49 8.77 -0.09
CA GLY A 52 6.47 8.97 -1.54
C GLY A 52 6.71 7.68 -2.35
N SER A 53 6.33 6.51 -1.83
CA SER A 53 6.57 5.23 -2.51
C SER A 53 5.54 4.18 -2.14
N ASP A 54 5.10 3.41 -3.12
CA ASP A 54 4.43 2.15 -2.86
C ASP A 54 5.39 1.18 -2.17
N LEU A 55 4.88 0.48 -1.17
CA LEU A 55 5.68 -0.37 -0.31
C LEU A 55 5.11 -1.80 -0.25
N VAL A 56 5.94 -2.78 -0.53
CA VAL A 56 5.62 -4.20 -0.35
C VAL A 56 6.57 -4.79 0.68
N VAL A 57 6.04 -5.25 1.82
CA VAL A 57 6.83 -5.87 2.89
C VAL A 57 6.43 -7.33 3.02
N GLY A 58 7.37 -8.22 2.78
CA GLY A 58 7.15 -9.68 2.81
C GLY A 58 8.07 -10.39 3.81
N ALA A 59 7.56 -11.45 4.45
CA ALA A 59 8.41 -12.36 5.22
C ALA A 59 9.02 -13.43 4.33
N GLY A 60 10.32 -13.70 4.47
CA GLY A 60 11.04 -14.66 3.64
C GLY A 60 12.16 -15.42 4.35
N ASP A 61 12.67 -16.44 3.67
CA ASP A 61 13.81 -17.23 4.15
C ASP A 61 15.13 -16.49 3.87
N VAL A 62 15.35 -15.43 4.61
CA VAL A 62 16.55 -14.57 4.56
C VAL A 62 17.08 -14.36 5.98
N GLU A 63 18.38 -14.12 6.10
CA GLU A 63 19.04 -13.81 7.38
C GLU A 63 19.05 -12.29 7.65
N ASP A 64 19.15 -11.51 6.58
CA ASP A 64 19.24 -10.06 6.58
C ASP A 64 18.06 -9.42 5.85
N VAL A 65 17.80 -8.13 6.10
CA VAL A 65 16.78 -7.38 5.40
C VAL A 65 17.25 -7.08 3.97
N ARG A 66 16.46 -7.48 2.99
CA ARG A 66 16.72 -7.21 1.58
C ARG A 66 15.73 -6.18 1.05
N VAL A 67 16.25 -5.18 0.39
CA VAL A 67 15.42 -4.13 -0.21
C VAL A 67 15.69 -4.07 -1.70
N GLU A 68 14.61 -4.06 -2.46
CA GLU A 68 14.62 -3.76 -3.89
C GLU A 68 13.84 -2.48 -4.13
N ARG A 69 14.31 -1.62 -5.02
CA ARG A 69 13.56 -0.44 -5.47
C ARG A 69 13.55 -0.31 -6.98
N GLN A 70 12.47 0.24 -7.46
CA GLN A 70 12.31 0.76 -8.81
C GLN A 70 11.79 2.18 -8.70
N VAL A 71 12.45 3.12 -9.33
CA VAL A 71 12.09 4.53 -9.32
C VAL A 71 12.12 5.02 -10.75
N ASP A 72 11.06 5.68 -11.19
CA ASP A 72 10.97 6.37 -12.46
C ASP A 72 10.37 7.75 -12.27
N GLY A 73 10.72 8.68 -13.13
CA GLY A 73 10.13 10.00 -13.06
C GLY A 73 10.82 11.00 -13.96
N TRP A 74 10.19 12.15 -14.06
CA TRP A 74 10.69 13.29 -14.84
C TRP A 74 10.51 14.60 -14.06
N GLY A 75 11.38 15.56 -14.34
CA GLY A 75 11.29 16.90 -13.78
C GLY A 75 11.73 17.95 -14.79
N VAL A 76 11.01 19.06 -14.86
CA VAL A 76 11.40 20.25 -15.63
C VAL A 76 11.90 21.31 -14.66
N GLY A 77 13.14 21.76 -14.84
CA GLY A 77 13.77 22.75 -13.98
C GLY A 77 14.22 22.21 -12.61
N GLY A 78 14.39 20.91 -12.48
CA GLY A 78 14.88 20.20 -11.29
C GLY A 78 15.71 18.98 -11.65
N SER A 79 16.15 18.22 -10.62
CA SER A 79 16.99 17.02 -10.77
C SER A 79 16.21 15.73 -11.07
N GLY A 80 14.87 15.79 -11.07
CA GLY A 80 14.02 14.60 -11.16
C GLY A 80 13.87 13.89 -9.80
N PRO A 81 13.49 12.57 -9.80
CA PRO A 81 13.29 11.83 -8.56
C PRO A 81 14.61 11.61 -7.81
N GLU A 82 14.60 11.90 -6.52
CA GLU A 82 15.67 11.57 -5.58
C GLU A 82 15.16 10.53 -4.59
N ALA A 83 15.74 9.33 -4.61
CA ALA A 83 15.35 8.24 -3.73
C ALA A 83 16.49 7.87 -2.79
N ARG A 84 16.19 7.84 -1.49
CA ARG A 84 17.14 7.49 -0.42
C ARG A 84 16.57 6.38 0.44
N TRP A 85 17.44 5.50 0.89
CA TRP A 85 17.12 4.47 1.89
C TRP A 85 18.28 4.29 2.86
N GLU A 86 17.96 4.00 4.09
CA GLU A 86 18.94 3.70 5.13
C GLU A 86 18.34 2.80 6.21
N LEU A 87 19.11 1.87 6.74
CA LEU A 87 18.75 1.09 7.92
C LEU A 87 19.67 1.46 9.10
N VAL A 88 19.11 2.08 10.12
CA VAL A 88 19.83 2.48 11.33
C VAL A 88 19.01 2.07 12.55
N ASP A 89 19.62 1.40 13.50
CA ASP A 89 19.01 0.98 14.78
C ASP A 89 17.67 0.23 14.59
N GLY A 90 17.59 -0.66 13.61
CA GLY A 90 16.39 -1.45 13.33
C GLY A 90 15.26 -0.66 12.63
N ARG A 91 15.54 0.54 12.14
CA ARG A 91 14.61 1.40 11.40
C ARG A 91 15.08 1.60 9.97
N LEU A 92 14.34 1.06 9.02
CA LEU A 92 14.50 1.29 7.59
C LEU A 92 13.70 2.54 7.20
N ARG A 93 14.42 3.58 6.78
CA ARG A 93 13.80 4.80 6.27
C ARG A 93 13.91 4.82 4.76
N ILE A 94 12.79 5.05 4.10
CA ILE A 94 12.65 5.18 2.65
C ILE A 94 12.07 6.55 2.37
N ARG A 95 12.73 7.33 1.51
CA ARG A 95 12.28 8.66 1.09
C ARG A 95 12.42 8.80 -0.41
N VAL A 96 11.34 9.21 -1.07
CA VAL A 96 11.34 9.55 -2.49
C VAL A 96 10.77 10.95 -2.62
N GLU A 97 11.57 11.84 -3.17
CA GLU A 97 11.22 13.24 -3.39
C GLU A 97 11.31 13.55 -4.88
N CYS A 98 10.36 14.33 -5.38
CA CYS A 98 10.29 14.78 -6.75
C CYS A 98 10.55 16.28 -6.82
N ASP A 99 11.67 16.67 -7.39
CA ASP A 99 12.03 18.08 -7.52
C ASP A 99 11.81 18.57 -8.97
N GLY A 100 11.24 19.76 -9.10
CA GLY A 100 11.03 20.45 -10.38
C GLY A 100 9.83 21.39 -10.35
N ILE A 101 9.82 22.35 -11.29
CA ILE A 101 8.69 23.28 -11.50
C ILE A 101 7.46 22.49 -11.98
N ALA A 102 7.69 21.44 -12.74
CA ALA A 102 6.72 20.42 -13.10
C ALA A 102 7.46 19.06 -13.00
N SER A 103 6.91 18.14 -12.23
CA SER A 103 7.51 16.82 -12.00
C SER A 103 6.44 15.74 -11.86
N GLY A 104 6.82 14.51 -12.19
CA GLY A 104 6.06 13.32 -11.92
C GLY A 104 7.03 12.20 -11.56
N CYS A 105 6.80 11.52 -10.47
CA CYS A 105 7.57 10.37 -10.09
C CYS A 105 6.69 9.24 -9.58
N GLY A 106 7.21 8.03 -9.71
CA GLY A 106 6.68 6.84 -9.06
C GLY A 106 7.83 6.04 -8.49
N ALA A 107 7.58 5.38 -7.40
CA ALA A 107 8.54 4.49 -6.78
C ALA A 107 7.84 3.29 -6.17
N VAL A 108 8.49 2.14 -6.26
CA VAL A 108 8.07 0.91 -5.57
C VAL A 108 9.26 0.35 -4.83
N HIS A 109 9.09 0.12 -3.54
CA HIS A 109 10.06 -0.57 -2.70
C HIS A 109 9.51 -1.93 -2.27
N ARG A 110 10.34 -2.97 -2.39
CA ARG A 110 10.05 -4.31 -1.90
C ARG A 110 11.03 -4.67 -0.81
N VAL A 111 10.53 -4.93 0.39
CA VAL A 111 11.32 -5.24 1.57
C VAL A 111 11.07 -6.69 1.95
N LEU A 112 12.11 -7.52 1.92
CA LEU A 112 12.04 -8.90 2.37
C LEU A 112 12.69 -9.01 3.75
N VAL A 113 11.93 -9.51 4.72
CA VAL A 113 12.25 -9.53 6.15
C VAL A 113 12.40 -10.98 6.62
N PRO A 114 13.34 -11.31 7.51
CA PRO A 114 13.42 -12.63 8.10
C PRO A 114 12.09 -13.06 8.76
N ARG A 115 11.72 -14.34 8.65
CA ARG A 115 10.38 -14.86 9.05
C ARG A 115 10.02 -14.70 10.53
N ASP A 116 11.01 -14.62 11.40
CA ASP A 116 10.86 -14.52 12.85
C ASP A 116 10.85 -13.07 13.37
N VAL A 117 10.97 -12.11 12.47
CA VAL A 117 10.99 -10.67 12.77
C VAL A 117 9.56 -10.11 12.69
N ALA A 118 9.14 -9.39 13.73
CA ALA A 118 7.93 -8.60 13.71
C ALA A 118 8.15 -7.31 12.90
N VAL A 119 7.08 -6.74 12.34
CA VAL A 119 7.20 -5.51 11.56
C VAL A 119 6.23 -4.43 12.02
N SER A 120 6.73 -3.19 12.02
CA SER A 120 5.93 -1.98 12.16
C SER A 120 6.17 -1.10 10.93
N VAL A 121 5.13 -0.89 10.12
CA VAL A 121 5.20 -0.19 8.84
C VAL A 121 4.44 1.11 8.94
N THR A 122 5.03 2.21 8.51
CA THR A 122 4.38 3.51 8.32
C THR A 122 4.57 3.94 6.86
N GLY A 123 3.47 4.21 6.15
CA GLY A 123 3.42 4.80 4.82
C GLY A 123 2.75 6.16 4.87
N GLU A 124 3.41 7.22 4.42
CA GLU A 124 2.79 8.55 4.32
C GLU A 124 2.05 8.72 2.99
N ASP A 125 2.71 8.39 1.87
CA ASP A 125 2.12 8.44 0.54
C ASP A 125 2.48 7.19 -0.26
N GLY A 126 1.47 6.54 -0.81
CA GLY A 126 1.59 5.30 -1.57
C GLY A 126 0.92 4.10 -0.90
N ASP A 127 0.65 3.09 -1.70
CA ASP A 127 0.01 1.86 -1.22
C ASP A 127 0.97 1.04 -0.35
N VAL A 128 0.43 0.41 0.70
CA VAL A 128 1.18 -0.50 1.58
C VAL A 128 0.65 -1.91 1.45
N ALA A 129 1.48 -2.84 1.03
CA ALA A 129 1.17 -4.27 1.00
C ALA A 129 2.05 -5.04 1.99
N VAL A 130 1.44 -5.89 2.83
CA VAL A 130 2.17 -6.73 3.81
C VAL A 130 1.76 -8.18 3.63
N GLU A 131 2.75 -9.09 3.51
CA GLU A 131 2.45 -10.49 3.25
C GLU A 131 3.34 -11.50 4.00
N GLY A 132 2.72 -12.65 4.36
CA GLY A 132 3.45 -13.84 4.77
C GLY A 132 3.96 -13.87 6.21
N PHE A 133 3.49 -12.99 7.10
CA PHE A 133 3.98 -12.90 8.47
C PHE A 133 3.24 -13.83 9.45
N ALA A 134 4.02 -14.63 10.19
CA ALA A 134 3.55 -15.36 11.36
C ALA A 134 3.76 -14.59 12.67
N THR A 135 4.58 -13.55 12.65
CA THR A 135 4.87 -12.62 13.75
C THR A 135 3.86 -11.48 13.77
N ALA A 136 3.96 -10.60 14.78
CA ALA A 136 3.11 -9.41 14.86
C ALA A 136 3.38 -8.43 13.72
N VAL A 137 2.30 -7.88 13.17
CA VAL A 137 2.30 -6.88 12.12
C VAL A 137 1.53 -5.66 12.59
N LYS A 138 2.17 -4.50 12.50
CA LYS A 138 1.53 -3.20 12.70
C LYS A 138 1.70 -2.36 11.44
N VAL A 139 0.59 -1.77 10.94
CA VAL A 139 0.60 -0.89 9.78
C VAL A 139 -0.07 0.43 10.13
N ARG A 140 0.52 1.52 9.68
CA ARG A 140 -0.06 2.86 9.67
C ARG A 140 0.08 3.44 8.28
N SER A 141 -1.01 3.92 7.70
CA SER A 141 -1.03 4.56 6.38
C SER A 141 -1.78 5.88 6.49
N ASP A 142 -1.15 6.96 6.05
CA ASP A 142 -1.80 8.26 6.00
C ASP A 142 -2.59 8.39 4.68
N ASN A 143 -1.96 8.05 3.54
CA ASN A 143 -2.59 8.09 2.21
C ASN A 143 -2.19 6.87 1.38
N GLY A 144 -3.17 6.14 0.91
CA GLY A 144 -2.99 4.95 0.08
C GLY A 144 -3.68 3.72 0.69
N ASP A 145 -3.93 2.75 -0.15
CA ASP A 145 -4.59 1.52 0.25
C ASP A 145 -3.65 0.63 1.07
N VAL A 146 -4.22 -0.06 2.06
CA VAL A 146 -3.50 -1.09 2.83
C VAL A 146 -3.99 -2.48 2.42
N ARG A 147 -3.08 -3.31 1.93
CA ARG A 147 -3.35 -4.71 1.57
C ARG A 147 -2.57 -5.66 2.45
N VAL A 148 -3.25 -6.59 3.08
CA VAL A 148 -2.62 -7.60 3.94
C VAL A 148 -3.02 -8.99 3.48
N SER A 149 -2.05 -9.88 3.34
CA SER A 149 -2.30 -11.27 2.95
C SER A 149 -1.44 -12.26 3.71
N LYS A 150 -1.95 -13.47 3.95
CA LYS A 150 -1.21 -14.58 4.57
C LYS A 150 -0.56 -14.22 5.91
N VAL A 151 -1.21 -13.39 6.71
CA VAL A 151 -0.73 -13.03 8.06
C VAL A 151 -1.45 -13.89 9.09
N SER A 152 -0.68 -14.51 10.00
CA SER A 152 -1.19 -15.32 11.10
C SER A 152 -0.81 -14.79 12.49
N GLY A 153 0.13 -13.87 12.58
CA GLY A 153 0.45 -13.11 13.79
C GLY A 153 -0.64 -12.11 14.18
N ALA A 154 -0.49 -11.45 15.31
CA ALA A 154 -1.38 -10.34 15.68
C ALA A 154 -1.29 -9.22 14.64
N LEU A 155 -2.44 -8.63 14.29
CA LEU A 155 -2.54 -7.61 13.24
C LEU A 155 -3.18 -6.33 13.79
N ASP A 156 -2.48 -5.21 13.65
CA ASP A 156 -2.94 -3.87 14.06
C ASP A 156 -2.77 -2.90 12.89
N ILE A 157 -3.88 -2.42 12.32
CA ILE A 157 -3.89 -1.50 11.17
C ILE A 157 -4.56 -0.19 11.55
N GLY A 158 -3.93 0.92 11.16
CA GLY A 158 -4.53 2.25 11.12
C GLY A 158 -4.38 2.83 9.72
N SER A 159 -5.47 3.38 9.19
CA SER A 159 -5.50 4.08 7.90
C SER A 159 -6.26 5.38 8.06
N ASP A 160 -5.66 6.49 7.66
CA ASP A 160 -6.35 7.77 7.65
C ASP A 160 -7.16 7.95 6.36
N ASN A 161 -6.53 7.64 5.19
CA ASN A 161 -7.20 7.72 3.89
C ASN A 161 -6.78 6.54 2.98
N GLY A 162 -7.75 5.78 2.56
CA GLY A 162 -7.57 4.61 1.70
C GLY A 162 -8.25 3.37 2.25
N ASP A 163 -8.49 2.43 1.39
CA ASP A 163 -9.17 1.20 1.75
C ASP A 163 -8.23 0.23 2.47
N VAL A 164 -8.77 -0.52 3.44
CA VAL A 164 -8.07 -1.62 4.10
C VAL A 164 -8.62 -2.94 3.62
N ARG A 165 -7.79 -3.73 2.96
CA ARG A 165 -8.15 -5.07 2.47
C ARG A 165 -7.23 -6.13 3.06
N ALA A 166 -7.80 -7.04 3.82
CA ALA A 166 -7.10 -8.22 4.31
C ALA A 166 -7.87 -9.47 3.86
N GLU A 167 -7.55 -9.92 2.68
CA GLU A 167 -8.18 -11.03 1.99
C GLU A 167 -7.22 -12.23 1.94
N ASP A 168 -7.53 -13.27 1.19
CA ASP A 168 -6.74 -14.50 1.09
C ASP A 168 -6.57 -15.28 2.41
N GLY A 169 -7.60 -15.22 3.26
CA GLY A 169 -7.69 -16.07 4.43
C GLY A 169 -6.74 -15.67 5.56
N LEU A 170 -7.05 -14.57 6.25
CA LEU A 170 -6.32 -14.22 7.47
C LEU A 170 -6.26 -15.39 8.45
N GLY A 171 -5.03 -15.71 8.91
CA GLY A 171 -4.77 -16.67 9.96
C GLY A 171 -4.71 -16.05 11.37
N SER A 172 -4.83 -14.74 11.47
CA SER A 172 -4.64 -13.98 12.70
C SER A 172 -5.75 -14.27 13.72
N GLY A 173 -5.34 -14.60 14.93
CA GLY A 173 -6.27 -14.81 16.06
C GLY A 173 -6.74 -13.50 16.68
N GLU A 174 -6.02 -12.40 16.50
CA GLU A 174 -6.33 -11.07 17.02
C GLU A 174 -6.07 -10.02 15.93
N VAL A 175 -7.12 -9.27 15.61
CA VAL A 175 -7.09 -8.23 14.59
C VAL A 175 -7.73 -6.96 15.13
N VAL A 176 -7.02 -5.85 15.00
CA VAL A 176 -7.52 -4.50 15.31
C VAL A 176 -7.35 -3.64 14.06
N VAL A 177 -8.42 -2.99 13.61
CA VAL A 177 -8.38 -2.06 12.48
C VAL A 177 -9.06 -0.75 12.87
N ARG A 178 -8.44 0.36 12.52
CA ARG A 178 -9.02 1.70 12.58
C ARG A 178 -8.85 2.37 11.22
N SER A 179 -9.94 2.92 10.70
CA SER A 179 -9.94 3.64 9.43
C SER A 179 -10.75 4.93 9.59
N ASP A 180 -10.15 6.05 9.25
CA ASP A 180 -10.88 7.32 9.27
C ASP A 180 -11.70 7.47 7.97
N ASN A 181 -11.08 7.19 6.81
CA ASN A 181 -11.77 7.29 5.51
C ASN A 181 -11.38 6.12 4.60
N GLY A 182 -12.34 5.32 4.22
CA GLY A 182 -12.17 4.18 3.33
C GLY A 182 -12.87 2.93 3.85
N ASP A 183 -13.10 2.02 2.95
CA ASP A 183 -13.76 0.75 3.27
C ASP A 183 -12.78 -0.22 3.95
N VAL A 184 -13.28 -0.99 4.90
CA VAL A 184 -12.53 -2.07 5.53
C VAL A 184 -13.13 -3.41 5.13
N ARG A 185 -12.32 -4.26 4.48
CA ARG A 185 -12.72 -5.63 4.10
C ARG A 185 -11.74 -6.64 4.67
N LEU A 186 -12.24 -7.48 5.59
CA LEU A 186 -11.45 -8.54 6.21
C LEU A 186 -12.07 -9.90 5.88
N SER A 187 -11.23 -10.88 5.48
CA SER A 187 -11.65 -12.26 5.24
C SER A 187 -10.75 -13.24 6.00
N PHE A 188 -11.33 -14.01 6.89
CA PHE A 188 -10.60 -14.94 7.76
C PHE A 188 -10.65 -16.36 7.21
N GLY A 189 -9.48 -17.00 7.15
CA GLY A 189 -9.34 -18.44 6.83
C GLY A 189 -9.42 -19.34 8.07
N VAL A 190 -9.19 -18.77 9.25
CA VAL A 190 -9.31 -19.46 10.55
C VAL A 190 -10.22 -18.68 11.49
N VAL A 191 -10.78 -19.37 12.47
CA VAL A 191 -11.68 -18.76 13.47
C VAL A 191 -10.88 -17.84 14.40
N PRO A 192 -11.07 -16.49 14.35
CA PRO A 192 -10.36 -15.57 15.22
C PRO A 192 -10.89 -15.61 16.65
N ARG A 193 -10.05 -15.19 17.61
CA ARG A 193 -10.45 -14.96 19.00
C ARG A 193 -11.02 -13.56 19.21
N ARG A 194 -10.41 -12.57 18.54
CA ARG A 194 -10.80 -11.16 18.66
C ARG A 194 -10.66 -10.45 17.33
N VAL A 195 -11.72 -9.78 16.94
CA VAL A 195 -11.74 -8.82 15.82
C VAL A 195 -12.36 -7.53 16.33
N ASP A 196 -11.66 -6.43 16.19
CA ASP A 196 -12.09 -5.10 16.61
C ASP A 196 -11.85 -4.12 15.45
N VAL A 197 -12.93 -3.65 14.82
CA VAL A 197 -12.87 -2.76 13.66
C VAL A 197 -13.67 -1.50 13.96
N ALA A 198 -13.03 -0.36 13.84
CA ALA A 198 -13.68 0.93 13.94
C ALA A 198 -13.40 1.77 12.69
N GLY A 199 -14.43 2.39 12.15
CA GLY A 199 -14.36 3.30 11.01
C GLY A 199 -15.18 4.57 11.28
N ASP A 200 -14.68 5.69 10.79
CA ASP A 200 -15.45 6.93 10.82
C ASP A 200 -16.32 7.04 9.55
N ASN A 201 -15.70 6.84 8.36
CA ASN A 201 -16.39 6.91 7.06
C ASN A 201 -15.99 5.72 6.17
N GLY A 202 -16.98 4.95 5.75
CA GLY A 202 -16.79 3.79 4.88
C GLY A 202 -17.47 2.55 5.41
N ASP A 203 -17.60 1.56 4.55
CA ASP A 203 -18.26 0.31 4.87
C ASP A 203 -17.29 -0.68 5.54
N LEU A 204 -17.75 -1.32 6.60
CA LEU A 204 -17.01 -2.34 7.33
C LEU A 204 -17.57 -3.73 7.01
N THR A 205 -16.80 -4.55 6.33
CA THR A 205 -17.18 -5.93 5.98
C THR A 205 -16.21 -6.94 6.56
N VAL A 206 -16.72 -7.86 7.39
CA VAL A 206 -15.93 -8.95 7.95
C VAL A 206 -16.54 -10.29 7.56
N THR A 207 -15.77 -11.13 6.89
CA THR A 207 -16.14 -12.49 6.49
C THR A 207 -15.41 -13.49 7.38
N LEU A 208 -16.17 -14.36 8.07
CA LEU A 208 -15.66 -15.25 9.09
C LEU A 208 -15.95 -16.72 8.77
N PRO A 209 -15.10 -17.68 9.16
CA PRO A 209 -15.44 -19.09 9.16
C PRO A 209 -16.69 -19.37 10.01
N ARG A 210 -17.42 -20.43 9.69
CA ARG A 210 -18.62 -20.81 10.43
C ARG A 210 -18.28 -21.25 11.87
N ALA A 211 -18.62 -20.44 12.83
CA ALA A 211 -18.48 -20.69 14.27
C ALA A 211 -19.44 -19.79 15.05
N GLU A 212 -19.57 -20.01 16.36
CA GLU A 212 -20.35 -19.12 17.23
C GLU A 212 -19.47 -17.96 17.70
N TYR A 213 -19.98 -16.73 17.58
CA TYR A 213 -19.30 -15.50 17.95
C TYR A 213 -20.15 -14.66 18.92
N GLU A 214 -19.48 -13.92 19.77
CA GLU A 214 -20.09 -12.81 20.51
C GLU A 214 -19.91 -11.55 19.63
N VAL A 215 -20.98 -11.13 18.95
CA VAL A 215 -20.91 -10.04 17.97
C VAL A 215 -21.56 -8.78 18.51
N SER A 216 -20.81 -7.69 18.48
CA SER A 216 -21.33 -6.32 18.64
C SER A 216 -21.10 -5.54 17.36
N GLY A 217 -22.16 -5.02 16.78
CA GLY A 217 -22.06 -4.18 15.57
C GLY A 217 -22.93 -2.94 15.75
N SER A 218 -22.42 -1.78 15.34
CA SER A 218 -23.18 -0.53 15.32
C SER A 218 -22.76 0.33 14.14
N SER A 219 -23.74 1.01 13.54
CA SER A 219 -23.54 2.11 12.61
C SER A 219 -24.30 3.33 13.12
N GLY A 220 -23.69 4.51 12.99
CA GLY A 220 -24.36 5.78 13.27
C GLY A 220 -25.29 6.18 12.13
N ASN A 221 -24.80 6.11 10.90
CA ASN A 221 -25.54 6.34 9.66
C ASN A 221 -25.22 5.24 8.65
N GLY A 222 -26.04 4.23 8.57
CA GLY A 222 -25.89 3.06 7.70
C GLY A 222 -26.62 1.85 8.28
N ASP A 223 -26.63 0.78 7.48
CA ASP A 223 -27.31 -0.46 7.84
C ASP A 223 -26.38 -1.39 8.62
N ARG A 224 -26.98 -2.23 9.45
CA ARG A 224 -26.28 -3.27 10.18
C ARG A 224 -26.78 -4.65 9.76
N ASN A 225 -25.89 -5.46 9.21
CA ASN A 225 -26.17 -6.82 8.77
C ASN A 225 -25.24 -7.83 9.46
N ILE A 226 -25.79 -8.71 10.31
CA ILE A 226 -25.05 -9.76 11.02
C ILE A 226 -25.61 -11.11 10.61
N ASP A 227 -24.86 -11.84 9.77
CA ASP A 227 -25.19 -13.16 9.23
C ASP A 227 -24.13 -14.20 9.62
N VAL A 228 -23.95 -14.39 10.91
CA VAL A 228 -23.10 -15.42 11.53
C VAL A 228 -23.82 -16.00 12.75
N PRO A 229 -23.55 -17.24 13.18
CA PRO A 229 -24.09 -17.77 14.44
C PRO A 229 -23.62 -16.92 15.63
N VAL A 230 -24.58 -16.31 16.34
CA VAL A 230 -24.29 -15.45 17.50
C VAL A 230 -24.58 -16.22 18.79
N ARG A 231 -23.61 -16.17 19.73
CA ARG A 231 -23.74 -16.69 21.07
C ARG A 231 -23.03 -15.80 22.09
N GLU A 232 -23.75 -15.25 23.03
CA GLU A 232 -23.22 -14.49 24.15
C GLU A 232 -22.26 -15.36 24.98
N GLY A 233 -21.12 -14.81 25.37
CA GLY A 233 -20.10 -15.53 26.13
C GLY A 233 -19.33 -16.62 25.32
N SER A 234 -19.38 -16.61 24.00
CA SER A 234 -18.66 -17.60 23.17
C SER A 234 -17.13 -17.57 23.33
N GLY A 235 -16.57 -16.48 23.89
CA GLY A 235 -15.13 -16.25 23.99
C GLY A 235 -14.46 -15.80 22.68
N ARG A 236 -15.23 -15.73 21.57
CA ARG A 236 -14.79 -15.21 20.27
C ARG A 236 -15.49 -13.89 20.02
N LYS A 237 -14.77 -12.79 20.21
CA LYS A 237 -15.37 -11.46 20.18
C LYS A 237 -15.15 -10.79 18.83
N VAL A 238 -16.25 -10.29 18.26
CA VAL A 238 -16.26 -9.55 17.01
C VAL A 238 -16.98 -8.23 17.23
N SER A 239 -16.24 -7.12 17.18
CA SER A 239 -16.77 -5.78 17.39
C SER A 239 -16.54 -4.95 16.14
N LEU A 240 -17.61 -4.42 15.55
CA LEU A 240 -17.54 -3.49 14.44
C LEU A 240 -18.30 -2.22 14.78
N ARG A 241 -17.71 -1.07 14.54
CA ARG A 241 -18.34 0.22 14.69
C ARG A 241 -17.99 1.12 13.52
N SER A 242 -19.01 1.68 12.85
CA SER A 242 -18.88 2.76 11.87
C SER A 242 -19.71 3.96 12.33
N ASP A 243 -19.19 5.16 12.12
CA ASP A 243 -20.00 6.37 12.32
C ASP A 243 -20.85 6.64 11.06
N ASN A 244 -20.27 6.45 9.84
CA ASN A 244 -20.98 6.59 8.57
C ASN A 244 -20.58 5.47 7.61
N GLY A 245 -21.49 4.56 7.32
CA GLY A 245 -21.31 3.41 6.45
C GLY A 245 -21.96 2.16 6.99
N ASP A 246 -22.06 1.14 6.17
CA ASP A 246 -22.70 -0.11 6.51
C ASP A 246 -21.76 -1.03 7.29
N VAL A 247 -22.32 -1.76 8.26
CA VAL A 247 -21.60 -2.75 9.04
C VAL A 247 -22.10 -4.15 8.69
N THR A 248 -21.27 -4.96 8.07
CA THR A 248 -21.60 -6.32 7.65
C THR A 248 -20.67 -7.35 8.28
N VAL A 249 -21.23 -8.34 8.97
CA VAL A 249 -20.52 -9.55 9.41
C VAL A 249 -21.21 -10.76 8.78
N ARG A 250 -20.48 -11.54 8.00
CA ARG A 250 -21.05 -12.70 7.29
C ARG A 250 -20.19 -13.95 7.41
N THR A 251 -20.81 -15.11 7.21
CA THR A 251 -20.10 -16.38 7.12
C THR A 251 -19.44 -16.54 5.75
N ALA A 252 -18.21 -17.06 5.71
CA ALA A 252 -17.57 -17.48 4.47
C ALA A 252 -18.36 -18.66 3.87
N ASN A 253 -18.59 -18.62 2.56
CA ASN A 253 -19.28 -19.67 1.80
C ASN A 253 -18.42 -20.93 1.67
#